data_a4da2a25f4f320e0e44876d35bbb044e
#
_entry.id   a4da2a25f4f320e0e44876d35bbb044e
#
_cell.length_a   1.000
_cell.length_b   1.000
_cell.length_c   1.000
_cell.angle_alpha   90.00
_cell.angle_beta   90.00
_cell.angle_gamma   90.00
#
_symmetry.space_group_name_H-M   'P 1'
#
loop_
_entity.id
_entity.type
_entity.pdbx_description
1 polymer ?
#
loop_
_entity_poly.entity_id
_entity_poly.type
_entity_poly.pdbx_seq_one_letter_code
_entity_poly.pdbx_strand_id
1 'polypeptide(L)'
;PLSGANTNDSIQALQREMSPLFSKHRDDIALNEKLFERVKTVYENRDSFDLTPEESKLLEDEYLGFIRSGIGLTPEDKDKLRKLNSELSLLSVKFGENLLAETNGFALVIENEDDLSGSPKVSGHRLPMQPGLREWKANGSSPFRTPAISPL
;
A
#
# COMPACT_ATOMS: atom_id res chain seq x y z
N PRO A 1 3.97 -0.73 -7.16
CA PRO A 1 2.85 -1.36 -7.84
C PRO A 1 2.17 -0.41 -8.80
N LEU A 2 1.71 -0.96 -9.93
CA LEU A 2 1.14 -0.20 -11.06
C LEU A 2 -0.10 0.63 -10.67
N SER A 3 -0.92 0.12 -9.75
CA SER A 3 -2.15 0.78 -9.31
C SER A 3 -1.97 2.14 -8.63
N GLY A 4 -0.79 2.46 -8.13
CA GLY A 4 -0.50 3.75 -7.49
C GLY A 4 0.21 4.78 -8.38
N ALA A 5 0.67 4.37 -9.58
CA ALA A 5 1.47 5.22 -10.45
C ALA A 5 0.97 5.27 -11.90
N ASN A 6 0.66 4.11 -12.48
CA ASN A 6 0.14 3.95 -13.84
C ASN A 6 -1.12 3.10 -13.79
N THR A 7 -2.24 3.70 -13.38
CA THR A 7 -3.51 3.00 -13.25
C THR A 7 -4.50 3.41 -14.35
N ASN A 8 -5.44 2.52 -14.62
CA ASN A 8 -6.64 2.77 -15.40
C ASN A 8 -7.79 1.99 -14.77
N ASP A 9 -9.00 2.19 -15.26
CA ASP A 9 -10.22 1.59 -14.73
C ASP A 9 -10.14 0.05 -14.67
N SER A 10 -9.51 -0.59 -15.66
CA SER A 10 -9.34 -2.04 -15.70
C SER A 10 -8.39 -2.54 -14.61
N ILE A 11 -7.29 -1.83 -14.36
CA ILE A 11 -6.34 -2.17 -13.29
C ILE A 11 -6.99 -1.97 -11.91
N GLN A 12 -7.77 -0.91 -11.73
CA GLN A 12 -8.50 -0.65 -10.49
C GLN A 12 -9.58 -1.72 -10.26
N ALA A 13 -10.32 -2.11 -11.29
CA ALA A 13 -11.31 -3.18 -11.21
C ALA A 13 -10.65 -4.51 -10.81
N LEU A 14 -9.54 -4.86 -11.44
CA LEU A 14 -8.76 -6.05 -11.10
C LEU A 14 -8.24 -6.00 -9.66
N GLN A 15 -7.78 -4.85 -9.20
CA GLN A 15 -7.30 -4.68 -7.82
C GLN A 15 -8.41 -4.90 -6.80
N ARG A 16 -9.62 -4.37 -7.06
CA ARG A 16 -10.80 -4.61 -6.20
C ARG A 16 -11.18 -6.10 -6.15
N GLU A 17 -11.12 -6.80 -7.27
CA GLU A 17 -11.41 -8.23 -7.33
C GLU A 17 -10.35 -9.07 -6.61
N MET A 18 -9.07 -8.78 -6.84
CA MET A 18 -7.96 -9.57 -6.32
C MET A 18 -7.65 -9.33 -4.84
N SER A 19 -7.93 -8.13 -4.32
CA SER A 19 -7.57 -7.76 -2.95
C SER A 19 -8.16 -8.69 -1.88
N PRO A 20 -9.46 -9.05 -1.91
CA PRO A 20 -10.03 -10.02 -0.97
C PRO A 20 -9.44 -11.42 -1.12
N LEU A 21 -9.07 -11.84 -2.33
CA LEU A 21 -8.47 -13.14 -2.58
C LEU A 21 -7.07 -13.23 -1.96
N PHE A 22 -6.26 -12.18 -2.09
CA PHE A 22 -4.97 -12.10 -1.41
C PHE A 22 -5.11 -12.02 0.10
N SER A 23 -6.11 -11.28 0.61
CA SER A 23 -6.41 -11.25 2.04
C SER A 23 -6.75 -12.64 2.56
N LYS A 24 -7.66 -13.35 1.88
CA LYS A 24 -8.02 -14.73 2.23
C LYS A 24 -6.81 -15.66 2.21
N HIS A 25 -5.97 -15.59 1.17
CA HIS A 25 -4.77 -16.43 1.09
C HIS A 25 -3.81 -16.17 2.24
N ARG A 26 -3.62 -14.90 2.63
CA ARG A 26 -2.81 -14.53 3.79
C ARG A 26 -3.37 -15.11 5.09
N ASP A 27 -4.68 -15.01 5.28
CA ASP A 27 -5.35 -15.58 6.45
C ASP A 27 -5.25 -17.12 6.47
N ASP A 28 -5.32 -17.78 5.31
CA ASP A 28 -5.17 -19.22 5.20
C ASP A 28 -3.77 -19.70 5.62
N ILE A 29 -2.75 -18.88 5.47
CA ILE A 29 -1.40 -19.13 5.97
C ILE A 29 -1.29 -18.78 7.44
N ALA A 30 -1.65 -17.56 7.82
CA ALA A 30 -1.45 -17.01 9.15
C ALA A 30 -2.29 -17.72 10.23
N LEU A 31 -3.45 -18.27 9.86
CA LEU A 31 -4.34 -19.01 10.77
C LEU A 31 -4.22 -20.53 10.59
N ASN A 32 -3.16 -21.01 9.96
CA ASN A 32 -2.92 -22.44 9.75
C ASN A 32 -2.30 -23.07 11.00
N GLU A 33 -3.11 -23.80 11.76
CA GLU A 33 -2.68 -24.46 12.99
C GLU A 33 -1.54 -25.46 12.78
N LYS A 34 -1.61 -26.26 11.68
CA LYS A 34 -0.57 -27.25 11.40
C LYS A 34 0.78 -26.60 11.07
N LEU A 35 0.75 -25.45 10.39
CA LEU A 35 1.96 -24.68 10.10
C LEU A 35 2.50 -24.06 11.39
N PHE A 36 1.63 -23.45 12.18
CA PHE A 36 2.01 -22.86 13.47
C PHE A 36 2.63 -23.88 14.41
N GLU A 37 2.06 -25.08 14.57
CA GLU A 37 2.63 -26.12 15.44
C GLU A 37 4.07 -26.52 15.03
N ARG A 38 4.38 -26.50 13.75
CA ARG A 38 5.76 -26.74 13.28
C ARG A 38 6.70 -25.60 13.68
N VAL A 39 6.28 -24.34 13.44
CA VAL A 39 7.08 -23.16 13.84
C VAL A 39 7.27 -23.13 15.36
N LYS A 40 6.21 -23.38 16.11
CA LYS A 40 6.23 -23.46 17.57
C LYS A 40 7.20 -24.52 18.06
N THR A 41 7.18 -25.72 17.50
CA THR A 41 8.11 -26.79 17.85
C THR A 41 9.57 -26.39 17.67
N VAL A 42 9.89 -25.72 16.56
CA VAL A 42 11.25 -25.21 16.32
C VAL A 42 11.58 -24.11 17.32
N TYR A 43 10.65 -23.18 17.56
CA TYR A 43 10.85 -22.07 18.50
C TYR A 43 11.08 -22.54 19.94
N GLU A 44 10.32 -23.53 20.42
CA GLU A 44 10.46 -24.09 21.76
C GLU A 44 11.77 -24.85 21.94
N ASN A 45 12.31 -25.44 20.89
CA ASN A 45 13.56 -26.18 20.90
C ASN A 45 14.77 -25.37 20.36
N ARG A 46 14.62 -24.05 20.20
CA ARG A 46 15.64 -23.19 19.56
C ARG A 46 17.04 -23.29 20.17
N ASP A 47 17.10 -23.54 21.50
CA ASP A 47 18.37 -23.64 22.22
C ASP A 47 19.13 -24.95 21.90
N SER A 48 18.49 -25.89 21.20
CA SER A 48 19.14 -27.12 20.70
C SER A 48 19.73 -26.99 19.32
N PHE A 49 19.49 -25.85 18.64
CA PHE A 49 20.03 -25.54 17.32
C PHE A 49 21.16 -24.51 17.45
N ASP A 50 22.18 -24.64 16.60
CA ASP A 50 23.26 -23.64 16.52
C ASP A 50 22.84 -22.50 15.56
N LEU A 51 21.84 -21.71 16.01
CA LEU A 51 21.26 -20.63 15.23
C LEU A 51 22.15 -19.39 15.31
N THR A 52 22.38 -18.75 14.18
CA THR A 52 22.93 -17.40 14.14
C THR A 52 21.98 -16.39 14.76
N PRO A 53 22.44 -15.18 15.14
CA PRO A 53 21.57 -14.12 15.66
C PRO A 53 20.43 -13.76 14.71
N GLU A 54 20.69 -13.75 13.39
CA GLU A 54 19.72 -13.45 12.35
C GLU A 54 18.65 -14.55 12.25
N GLU A 55 19.05 -15.83 12.28
CA GLU A 55 18.14 -16.97 12.26
C GLU A 55 17.27 -17.01 13.52
N SER A 56 17.87 -16.74 14.69
CA SER A 56 17.14 -16.62 15.95
C SER A 56 16.09 -15.51 15.90
N LYS A 57 16.47 -14.35 15.35
CA LYS A 57 15.55 -13.22 15.18
C LYS A 57 14.42 -13.53 14.19
N LEU A 58 14.74 -14.16 13.06
CA LEU A 58 13.75 -14.58 12.09
C LEU A 58 12.73 -15.55 12.71
N LEU A 59 13.22 -16.56 13.45
CA LEU A 59 12.36 -17.53 14.10
C LEU A 59 11.42 -16.88 15.14
N GLU A 60 11.94 -15.94 15.93
CA GLU A 60 11.14 -15.17 16.88
C GLU A 60 10.06 -14.35 16.17
N ASP A 61 10.42 -13.63 15.10
CA ASP A 61 9.50 -12.78 14.35
C ASP A 61 8.40 -13.62 13.68
N GLU A 62 8.72 -14.76 13.11
CA GLU A 62 7.74 -15.70 12.55
C GLU A 62 6.80 -16.25 13.62
N TYR A 63 7.31 -16.71 14.74
CA TYR A 63 6.49 -17.19 15.86
C TYR A 63 5.54 -16.12 16.39
N LEU A 64 6.06 -14.93 16.66
CA LEU A 64 5.25 -13.79 17.11
C LEU A 64 4.28 -13.31 16.03
N GLY A 65 4.64 -13.44 14.75
CA GLY A 65 3.78 -13.14 13.62
C GLY A 65 2.50 -13.97 13.64
N PHE A 66 2.58 -15.27 13.86
CA PHE A 66 1.41 -16.15 14.02
C PHE A 66 0.55 -15.76 15.22
N ILE A 67 1.17 -15.48 16.37
CA ILE A 67 0.45 -15.07 17.59
C ILE A 67 -0.32 -13.78 17.36
N ARG A 68 0.31 -12.75 16.77
CA ARG A 68 -0.30 -11.45 16.46
C ARG A 68 -1.37 -11.54 15.40
N SER A 69 -1.27 -12.50 14.49
CA SER A 69 -2.27 -12.77 13.45
C SER A 69 -3.51 -13.47 13.98
N GLY A 70 -3.55 -13.87 15.26
CA GLY A 70 -4.73 -14.45 15.89
C GLY A 70 -4.82 -15.97 15.76
N ILE A 71 -3.69 -16.69 15.62
CA ILE A 71 -3.69 -18.17 15.53
C ILE A 71 -4.34 -18.84 16.75
N GLY A 72 -4.24 -18.22 17.93
CA GLY A 72 -4.83 -18.71 19.18
C GLY A 72 -6.33 -18.41 19.37
N LEU A 73 -6.98 -17.74 18.42
CA LEU A 73 -8.40 -17.42 18.49
C LEU A 73 -9.28 -18.68 18.34
N THR A 74 -10.51 -18.61 18.84
CA THR A 74 -11.52 -19.65 18.58
C THR A 74 -11.87 -19.72 17.10
N PRO A 75 -12.39 -20.85 16.59
CA PRO A 75 -12.81 -20.95 15.20
C PRO A 75 -13.79 -19.86 14.80
N GLU A 76 -14.76 -19.54 15.65
CA GLU A 76 -15.74 -18.49 15.39
C GLU A 76 -15.09 -17.09 15.29
N ASP A 77 -14.10 -16.80 16.11
CA ASP A 77 -13.40 -15.53 16.09
C ASP A 77 -12.41 -15.44 14.92
N LYS A 78 -11.81 -16.57 14.50
CA LYS A 78 -11.03 -16.65 13.26
C LYS A 78 -11.91 -16.31 12.04
N ASP A 79 -13.16 -16.80 12.01
CA ASP A 79 -14.08 -16.50 10.91
C ASP A 79 -14.51 -15.02 10.90
N LYS A 80 -14.71 -14.41 12.08
CA LYS A 80 -14.94 -12.95 12.18
C LYS A 80 -13.72 -12.16 11.71
N LEU A 81 -12.52 -12.57 12.13
CA LEU A 81 -11.28 -11.93 11.72
C LEU A 81 -11.08 -11.97 10.19
N ARG A 82 -11.35 -13.13 9.55
CA ARG A 82 -11.30 -13.26 8.09
C ARG A 82 -12.25 -12.30 7.38
N LYS A 83 -13.47 -12.12 7.89
CA LYS A 83 -14.43 -11.16 7.34
C LYS A 83 -13.92 -9.73 7.47
N LEU A 84 -13.42 -9.35 8.66
CA LEU A 84 -12.85 -8.03 8.91
C LEU A 84 -11.64 -7.76 8.01
N ASN A 85 -10.74 -8.73 7.83
CA ASN A 85 -9.58 -8.60 6.96
C ASN A 85 -9.99 -8.42 5.49
N SER A 86 -11.02 -9.14 5.03
CA SER A 86 -11.57 -8.98 3.69
C SER A 86 -12.17 -7.59 3.48
N GLU A 87 -12.96 -7.09 4.42
CA GLU A 87 -13.53 -5.74 4.38
C GLU A 87 -12.42 -4.67 4.41
N LEU A 88 -11.45 -4.82 5.29
CA LEU A 88 -10.31 -3.92 5.41
C LEU A 88 -9.50 -3.86 4.10
N SER A 89 -9.35 -4.99 3.42
CA SER A 89 -8.64 -5.06 2.14
C SER A 89 -9.32 -4.21 1.06
N LEU A 90 -10.66 -4.26 0.99
CA LEU A 90 -11.45 -3.44 0.06
C LEU A 90 -11.45 -1.95 0.44
N LEU A 91 -11.57 -1.64 1.73
CA LEU A 91 -11.52 -0.26 2.22
C LEU A 91 -10.16 0.37 1.94
N SER A 92 -9.08 -0.39 2.07
CA SER A 92 -7.73 0.07 1.75
C SER A 92 -7.56 0.39 0.27
N VAL A 93 -8.14 -0.42 -0.63
CA VAL A 93 -8.16 -0.13 -2.08
C VAL A 93 -8.95 1.15 -2.34
N LYS A 94 -10.17 1.26 -1.80
CA LYS A 94 -11.02 2.45 -1.97
C LYS A 94 -10.35 3.73 -1.46
N PHE A 95 -9.69 3.65 -0.30
CA PHE A 95 -8.93 4.79 0.23
C PHE A 95 -7.82 5.22 -0.74
N GLY A 96 -7.06 4.27 -1.27
CA GLY A 96 -6.00 4.56 -2.25
C GLY A 96 -6.54 5.18 -3.55
N GLU A 97 -7.68 4.69 -4.05
CA GLU A 97 -8.36 5.26 -5.22
C GLU A 97 -8.82 6.70 -4.97
N ASN A 98 -9.45 6.97 -3.83
CA ASN A 98 -9.89 8.30 -3.45
C ASN A 98 -8.69 9.27 -3.32
N LEU A 99 -7.62 8.84 -2.64
CA LEU A 99 -6.41 9.64 -2.51
C LEU A 99 -5.79 9.98 -3.86
N LEU A 100 -5.76 9.01 -4.78
CA LEU A 100 -5.24 9.22 -6.13
C LEU A 100 -6.13 10.19 -6.92
N ALA A 101 -7.46 10.06 -6.81
CA ALA A 101 -8.42 10.95 -7.48
C ALA A 101 -8.28 12.40 -6.98
N GLU A 102 -8.22 12.61 -5.67
CA GLU A 102 -8.02 13.92 -5.06
C GLU A 102 -6.67 14.54 -5.47
N THR A 103 -5.59 13.74 -5.43
CA THR A 103 -4.26 14.20 -5.84
C THR A 103 -4.22 14.60 -7.31
N ASN A 104 -4.90 13.85 -8.18
CA ASN A 104 -4.96 14.16 -9.62
C ASN A 104 -5.94 15.31 -9.95
N GLY A 105 -6.97 15.48 -9.11
CA GLY A 105 -7.95 16.56 -9.29
C GLY A 105 -7.49 17.91 -8.72
N PHE A 106 -6.47 17.90 -7.85
CA PHE A 106 -5.98 19.15 -7.27
C PHE A 106 -5.28 20.03 -8.30
N ALA A 107 -5.75 21.26 -8.46
CA ALA A 107 -5.14 22.29 -9.27
C ALA A 107 -5.04 23.59 -8.46
N LEU A 108 -3.83 24.12 -8.34
CA LEU A 108 -3.62 25.47 -7.80
C LEU A 108 -3.64 26.46 -8.96
N VAL A 109 -4.60 27.36 -8.97
CA VAL A 109 -4.67 28.46 -9.95
C VAL A 109 -3.94 29.67 -9.38
N ILE A 110 -2.91 30.13 -10.08
CA ILE A 110 -2.15 31.34 -9.72
C ILE A 110 -2.47 32.41 -10.78
N GLU A 111 -3.13 33.48 -10.36
CA GLU A 111 -3.59 34.54 -11.26
C GLU A 111 -2.52 35.62 -11.47
N ASN A 112 -1.67 35.87 -10.47
CA ASN A 112 -0.61 36.85 -10.52
C ASN A 112 0.78 36.23 -10.55
N GLU A 113 1.63 36.73 -11.42
CA GLU A 113 3.02 36.28 -11.56
C GLU A 113 3.87 36.62 -10.32
N ASP A 114 3.50 37.68 -9.61
CA ASP A 114 4.16 38.11 -8.39
C ASP A 114 4.00 37.11 -7.24
N ASP A 115 2.92 36.32 -7.23
CA ASP A 115 2.67 35.25 -6.26
C ASP A 115 3.66 34.08 -6.41
N LEU A 116 4.39 34.03 -7.52
CA LEU A 116 5.48 33.08 -7.75
C LEU A 116 6.84 33.61 -7.26
N SER A 117 6.89 34.84 -6.75
CA SER A 117 8.12 35.43 -6.23
C SER A 117 8.64 34.60 -5.04
N GLY A 118 9.87 34.09 -5.12
CA GLY A 118 10.47 33.20 -4.13
C GLY A 118 10.40 31.71 -4.48
N SER A 119 9.65 31.32 -5.51
CA SER A 119 9.72 29.95 -6.02
C SER A 119 11.04 29.71 -6.75
N PRO A 120 11.72 28.54 -6.54
CA PRO A 120 12.93 28.24 -7.26
C PRO A 120 12.64 28.23 -8.76
N LYS A 121 13.39 29.01 -9.52
CA LYS A 121 13.34 28.96 -10.99
C LYS A 121 13.86 27.60 -11.43
N VAL A 122 12.98 26.64 -11.68
CA VAL A 122 13.35 25.34 -12.23
C VAL A 122 13.77 25.60 -13.68
N SER A 123 15.08 25.61 -13.91
CA SER A 123 15.65 25.79 -15.24
C SER A 123 15.16 24.68 -16.17
N GLY A 124 14.41 25.04 -17.19
CA GLY A 124 14.07 24.19 -18.33
C GLY A 124 12.67 23.62 -18.41
N HIS A 125 11.83 23.75 -17.40
CA HIS A 125 10.42 23.36 -17.52
C HIS A 125 9.56 24.63 -17.71
N ARG A 126 9.28 24.93 -18.97
CA ARG A 126 8.21 25.85 -19.33
C ARG A 126 6.90 25.20 -18.90
N LEU A 127 6.25 25.74 -17.88
CA LEU A 127 4.88 25.35 -17.53
C LEU A 127 4.02 25.41 -18.81
N PRO A 128 3.22 24.38 -19.13
CA PRO A 128 2.34 24.44 -20.29
C PRO A 128 1.33 25.55 -20.07
N MET A 129 1.58 26.69 -20.71
CA MET A 129 0.65 27.84 -20.70
C MET A 129 -0.45 27.57 -21.73
N GLN A 130 -1.66 27.37 -21.25
CA GLN A 130 -2.83 27.54 -22.11
C GLN A 130 -3.13 29.05 -22.25
N PRO A 131 -3.42 29.56 -23.46
CA PRO A 131 -3.77 30.97 -23.65
C PRO A 131 -5.06 31.26 -22.87
N GLY A 132 -4.98 32.06 -21.81
CA GLY A 132 -6.15 32.57 -21.09
C GLY A 132 -6.30 32.11 -19.62
N LEU A 133 -5.62 31.06 -19.19
CA LEU A 133 -5.62 30.62 -17.80
C LEU A 133 -4.21 30.15 -17.43
N ARG A 134 -3.64 30.77 -16.41
CA ARG A 134 -2.37 30.33 -15.84
C ARG A 134 -2.71 29.28 -14.76
N GLU A 135 -2.91 28.03 -15.16
CA GLU A 135 -3.07 26.91 -14.23
C GLU A 135 -1.70 26.32 -13.91
N TRP A 136 -1.30 26.43 -12.65
CA TRP A 136 -0.24 25.62 -12.11
C TRP A 136 -0.87 24.34 -11.53
N LYS A 137 -0.78 23.23 -12.25
CA LYS A 137 -1.14 21.92 -11.69
C LYS A 137 0.04 21.44 -10.85
N ALA A 138 -0.10 21.54 -9.55
CA ALA A 138 0.72 20.78 -8.63
C ALA A 138 0.33 19.31 -8.79
N ASN A 139 0.91 18.62 -9.78
CA ASN A 139 0.98 17.18 -9.68
C ASN A 139 1.68 16.89 -8.35
N GLY A 140 1.01 16.19 -7.46
CA GLY A 140 1.52 15.80 -6.13
C GLY A 140 2.77 14.96 -6.22
N SER A 141 3.80 15.53 -6.76
CA SER A 141 5.09 14.96 -6.95
C SER A 141 6.03 15.62 -5.98
N SER A 142 6.41 14.86 -4.97
CA SER A 142 7.79 14.86 -4.52
C SER A 142 8.70 15.04 -5.74
N PRO A 143 9.83 15.73 -5.65
CA PRO A 143 10.73 16.02 -6.78
C PRO A 143 11.26 14.79 -7.54
N PHE A 144 10.79 13.60 -7.20
CA PHE A 144 11.16 12.30 -7.77
C PHE A 144 10.01 11.54 -8.44
N ARG A 145 8.86 12.18 -8.74
CA ARG A 145 7.79 11.51 -9.50
C ARG A 145 7.81 11.93 -10.97
N THR A 146 8.03 10.95 -11.83
CA THR A 146 7.87 11.04 -13.28
C THR A 146 6.47 11.56 -13.66
N PRO A 147 6.34 12.45 -14.66
CA PRO A 147 5.03 12.96 -15.08
C PRO A 147 4.15 11.82 -15.60
N ALA A 148 2.90 11.81 -15.17
CA ALA A 148 1.89 10.93 -15.74
C ALA A 148 1.73 11.26 -17.24
N ILE A 149 1.93 10.26 -18.09
CA ILE A 149 1.65 10.34 -19.52
C ILE A 149 0.13 10.35 -19.65
N SER A 150 -0.44 11.46 -20.17
CA SER A 150 -1.85 11.53 -20.53
C SER A 150 -2.15 10.46 -21.59
N PRO A 151 -3.29 9.73 -21.49
CA PRO A 151 -3.70 8.85 -22.57
C PRO A 151 -4.06 9.67 -23.82
N LEU A 152 -3.58 9.21 -24.97
CA LEU A 152 -4.06 9.60 -26.30
C LEU A 152 -5.47 9.10 -26.52
#